data_28c567980838c7a9e1a883d928140c87
#
_entry.id   28c567980838c7a9e1a883d928140c87
#
_cell.length_a   1.000
_cell.length_b   1.000
_cell.length_c   1.000
_cell.angle_alpha   90.00
_cell.angle_beta   90.00
_cell.angle_gamma   90.00
#
_symmetry.space_group_name_H-M   'P 1'
#
loop_
_entity.id
_entity.type
_entity.pdbx_description
1 polymer ?
#
loop_
_entity_poly.entity_id
_entity_poly.type
_entity_poly.pdbx_seq_one_letter_code
_entity_poly.pdbx_strand_id
1 'polypeptide(L)'
;MLFRSIDREHHQEYEKYKRKPSGTTKKTENLSPCRQGGNNHEHTISLRLCRKFFTPTEIKRRKKEFRRRDNLTGKTAAVEDECILELVAKIKELGYHVITDGEFRRSTWHLDFMWGFEGIEHQKTVEGNTTFDAEAAMIDDTYMTGKISVKNHPFVEHFKFIKALEDENTVAKQTIPSPGQFYAYFTGAQLLNTTLEIYGSEEAFAEDVIKAYGEFVQEIYAAGCRNLQFDDCVWGGMVDAKMAVALTGRTGQRLEDYKKLLLELNNQVVAQAPEDLVINTHVCRGNYHSTFFSSGAYDSVADLLFGEENVNAYYLEYDDKRSGGFAPLAKVSGDKKVVLGLITTKTPELEDKEKVISRIHEAAKYVPLDRLYLSPQCGFASCEIGNKLTEEEQWAKLKLVKEIADEVWSDR
;
A
#
# COMPACT_ATOMS: atom_id res chain seq x y z
N MET A 1 0.74 -36.02 -25.90
CA MET A 1 -0.69 -36.12 -25.58
C MET A 1 -1.00 -35.96 -24.08
N LEU A 2 -0.05 -35.49 -23.24
CA LEU A 2 -0.24 -35.31 -21.79
C LEU A 2 -0.34 -33.84 -21.34
N PHE A 3 -0.29 -32.88 -22.26
CA PHE A 3 -0.30 -31.44 -21.93
C PHE A 3 -1.66 -30.74 -22.09
N ARG A 4 -2.72 -31.46 -22.47
CA ARG A 4 -4.07 -30.90 -22.63
C ARG A 4 -5.04 -31.18 -21.49
N SER A 5 -4.65 -32.01 -20.49
CA SER A 5 -5.54 -32.34 -19.35
C SER A 5 -5.42 -31.39 -18.17
N ILE A 6 -4.27 -30.79 -17.94
CA ILE A 6 -4.01 -29.91 -16.79
C ILE A 6 -4.72 -28.54 -16.95
N ASP A 7 -4.75 -28.01 -18.17
CA ASP A 7 -5.47 -26.75 -18.46
C ASP A 7 -7.00 -26.85 -18.32
N ARG A 8 -7.55 -28.06 -18.48
CA ARG A 8 -9.00 -28.25 -18.35
C ARG A 8 -9.48 -28.38 -16.90
N GLU A 9 -8.66 -28.93 -16.01
CA GLU A 9 -9.04 -29.09 -14.61
C GLU A 9 -8.98 -27.74 -13.89
N HIS A 10 -7.96 -26.93 -14.10
CA HIS A 10 -7.86 -25.58 -13.50
C HIS A 10 -8.93 -24.61 -14.03
N HIS A 11 -9.27 -24.71 -15.30
CA HIS A 11 -10.35 -23.90 -15.87
C HIS A 11 -11.73 -24.33 -15.36
N GLN A 12 -11.92 -25.63 -15.04
CA GLN A 12 -13.15 -26.14 -14.43
C GLN A 12 -13.30 -25.76 -12.94
N GLU A 13 -12.22 -25.67 -12.19
CA GLU A 13 -12.26 -25.14 -10.81
C GLU A 13 -12.56 -23.64 -10.78
N TYR A 14 -11.94 -22.84 -11.63
CA TYR A 14 -12.25 -21.42 -11.78
C TYR A 14 -13.73 -21.19 -12.17
N GLU A 15 -14.30 -22.01 -13.09
CA GLU A 15 -15.72 -21.96 -13.45
C GLU A 15 -16.65 -22.48 -12.34
N LYS A 16 -16.17 -23.35 -11.42
CA LYS A 16 -16.92 -23.79 -10.24
C LYS A 16 -17.18 -22.65 -9.25
N TYR A 17 -16.23 -21.74 -9.10
CA TYR A 17 -16.41 -20.54 -8.26
C TYR A 17 -17.32 -19.48 -8.92
N LYS A 18 -17.42 -19.45 -10.25
CA LYS A 18 -18.36 -18.59 -10.98
C LYS A 18 -19.81 -19.08 -10.99
N ARG A 19 -20.06 -20.36 -10.72
CA ARG A 19 -21.38 -20.99 -10.81
C ARG A 19 -21.95 -21.38 -9.45
N LYS A 20 -22.33 -20.41 -8.64
CA LYS A 20 -23.45 -20.61 -7.71
C LYS A 20 -24.64 -19.78 -8.18
N PRO A 21 -25.79 -20.41 -8.50
CA PRO A 21 -26.91 -19.72 -9.07
C PRO A 21 -27.68 -18.95 -8.01
N SER A 22 -27.92 -17.68 -8.24
CA SER A 22 -29.03 -16.96 -7.66
C SER A 22 -30.34 -17.54 -8.22
N GLY A 23 -31.01 -18.34 -7.45
CA GLY A 23 -32.31 -18.85 -7.75
C GLY A 23 -33.27 -18.38 -6.68
N THR A 24 -34.11 -17.41 -6.98
CA THR A 24 -35.55 -17.54 -7.06
C THR A 24 -36.22 -16.18 -7.20
N THR A 25 -36.89 -15.99 -8.30
CA THR A 25 -37.85 -14.95 -8.57
C THR A 25 -39.07 -15.09 -7.65
N LYS A 26 -39.49 -14.01 -6.99
CA LYS A 26 -40.88 -13.75 -6.70
C LYS A 26 -41.19 -12.25 -6.57
N LYS A 27 -42.03 -11.81 -7.55
CA LYS A 27 -43.10 -10.81 -7.54
C LYS A 27 -42.86 -9.42 -6.95
N THR A 28 -42.97 -8.50 -7.87
CA THR A 28 -43.30 -7.08 -7.75
C THR A 28 -44.49 -6.81 -6.82
N GLU A 29 -44.28 -5.89 -5.88
CA GLU A 29 -45.30 -4.98 -5.39
C GLU A 29 -44.70 -3.58 -5.25
N ASN A 30 -45.41 -2.61 -5.84
CA ASN A 30 -45.14 -1.18 -5.81
C ASN A 30 -45.26 -0.62 -4.39
N LEU A 31 -44.27 0.10 -3.91
CA LEU A 31 -44.47 1.18 -2.94
C LEU A 31 -43.44 2.29 -3.19
N SER A 32 -43.94 3.51 -3.16
CA SER A 32 -43.31 4.78 -3.43
C SER A 32 -42.19 5.18 -2.46
N PRO A 33 -41.42 6.23 -2.77
CA PRO A 33 -40.07 6.44 -2.24
C PRO A 33 -40.07 7.02 -0.83
N CYS A 34 -39.35 6.41 0.08
CA CYS A 34 -38.98 7.03 1.33
C CYS A 34 -37.45 7.16 1.40
N ARG A 35 -37.06 8.32 1.82
CA ARG A 35 -35.69 8.89 1.88
C ARG A 35 -34.73 8.08 2.74
N GLN A 36 -33.41 8.26 2.43
CA GLN A 36 -32.27 8.08 3.27
C GLN A 36 -31.85 6.63 3.54
N GLY A 37 -31.11 6.06 2.62
CA GLY A 37 -30.19 4.98 2.91
C GLY A 37 -28.81 5.58 3.24
N GLY A 38 -28.50 5.73 4.52
CA GLY A 38 -27.13 5.96 4.96
C GLY A 38 -26.27 4.78 4.52
N ASN A 39 -25.11 5.05 3.99
CA ASN A 39 -24.14 4.06 3.57
C ASN A 39 -23.70 3.19 4.76
N ASN A 40 -24.19 1.95 4.80
CA ASN A 40 -23.77 0.93 5.78
C ASN A 40 -22.30 0.47 5.62
N HIS A 41 -21.49 1.18 4.86
CA HIS A 41 -20.06 0.89 4.71
C HIS A 41 -19.17 1.50 5.79
N GLU A 42 -19.71 2.31 6.70
CA GLU A 42 -18.91 2.97 7.75
C GLU A 42 -18.52 2.07 8.92
N HIS A 43 -19.25 0.99 9.17
CA HIS A 43 -19.04 0.18 10.38
C HIS A 43 -17.94 -0.90 10.29
N THR A 44 -17.30 -1.06 9.14
CA THR A 44 -16.39 -2.18 8.86
C THR A 44 -14.90 -1.81 8.87
N ILE A 45 -14.51 -0.69 9.50
CA ILE A 45 -13.18 -0.10 9.32
C ILE A 45 -12.18 -0.46 10.44
N SER A 46 -12.58 -1.17 11.49
CA SER A 46 -11.74 -1.39 12.68
C SER A 46 -10.47 -2.23 12.43
N LEU A 47 -10.43 -2.98 11.33
CA LEU A 47 -9.31 -3.82 10.95
C LEU A 47 -8.91 -3.57 9.50
N ARG A 48 -7.85 -2.79 9.30
CA ARG A 48 -7.27 -2.59 7.97
C ARG A 48 -5.89 -3.22 7.90
N LEU A 49 -5.70 -4.10 6.93
CA LEU A 49 -4.39 -4.63 6.61
C LEU A 49 -3.56 -3.56 5.92
N CYS A 50 -2.40 -3.30 6.48
CA CYS A 50 -1.36 -2.50 5.85
C CYS A 50 -0.41 -3.44 5.14
N ARG A 51 -0.44 -3.47 3.81
CA ARG A 51 0.59 -4.02 2.92
C ARG A 51 0.94 -5.53 2.96
N LYS A 52 1.99 -5.79 2.24
CA LYS A 52 2.64 -7.01 1.77
C LYS A 52 2.75 -8.10 2.83
N PHE A 53 2.20 -9.25 2.50
CA PHE A 53 2.37 -10.48 3.26
C PHE A 53 3.71 -11.15 2.96
N PHE A 54 4.12 -12.03 3.83
CA PHE A 54 5.32 -12.83 3.61
C PHE A 54 5.15 -13.63 2.31
N THR A 55 6.04 -13.39 1.35
CA THR A 55 5.98 -14.11 0.07
C THR A 55 6.23 -15.60 0.34
N PRO A 56 5.30 -16.50 0.03
CA PRO A 56 5.47 -17.92 0.29
C PRO A 56 6.78 -18.47 -0.27
N THR A 57 7.40 -19.38 0.46
CA THR A 57 8.68 -20.03 0.07
C THR A 57 8.61 -20.61 -1.34
N GLU A 58 7.45 -21.13 -1.73
CA GLU A 58 7.22 -21.69 -3.06
C GLU A 58 7.29 -20.62 -4.17
N ILE A 59 6.72 -19.43 -3.97
CA ILE A 59 6.86 -18.33 -4.93
C ILE A 59 8.33 -17.92 -5.04
N LYS A 60 9.04 -17.74 -3.90
CA LYS A 60 10.47 -17.41 -3.89
C LYS A 60 11.29 -18.46 -4.63
N ARG A 61 11.03 -19.74 -4.37
CA ARG A 61 11.70 -20.86 -5.01
C ARG A 61 11.46 -20.86 -6.52
N ARG A 62 10.20 -20.74 -6.95
CA ARG A 62 9.85 -20.73 -8.37
C ARG A 62 10.33 -19.50 -9.10
N LYS A 63 10.20 -18.30 -8.54
CA LYS A 63 10.82 -17.09 -9.12
C LYS A 63 12.31 -17.26 -9.30
N LYS A 64 13.03 -17.88 -8.36
CA LYS A 64 14.48 -18.16 -8.48
C LYS A 64 14.79 -19.20 -9.56
N GLU A 65 13.97 -20.24 -9.70
CA GLU A 65 14.12 -21.26 -10.76
C GLU A 65 13.84 -20.69 -12.14
N PHE A 66 12.83 -19.81 -12.25
CA PHE A 66 12.41 -19.19 -13.51
C PHE A 66 13.37 -18.09 -13.99
N ARG A 67 13.93 -17.28 -13.09
CA ARG A 67 15.01 -16.33 -13.44
C ARG A 67 16.22 -16.99 -14.09
N ARG A 68 16.36 -18.30 -13.96
CA ARG A 68 17.43 -19.11 -14.59
C ARG A 68 17.04 -19.67 -15.98
N ARG A 69 15.79 -19.51 -16.40
CA ARG A 69 15.27 -20.08 -17.66
C ARG A 69 14.33 -19.08 -18.34
N ASP A 70 14.82 -18.39 -19.35
CA ASP A 70 14.18 -17.25 -20.06
C ASP A 70 12.80 -17.49 -20.72
N ASN A 71 11.97 -18.47 -20.34
CA ASN A 71 10.76 -18.83 -21.11
C ASN A 71 9.57 -19.36 -20.30
N LEU A 72 9.23 -18.82 -19.10
CA LEU A 72 8.17 -19.43 -18.28
C LEU A 72 7.24 -18.44 -17.53
N THR A 73 6.90 -17.30 -18.11
CA THR A 73 6.00 -16.28 -17.53
C THR A 73 4.63 -16.85 -17.09
N GLY A 74 4.02 -17.73 -17.86
CA GLY A 74 2.69 -18.29 -17.53
C GLY A 74 2.66 -19.22 -16.31
N LYS A 75 3.76 -19.95 -16.01
CA LYS A 75 3.81 -20.85 -14.84
C LYS A 75 4.04 -20.11 -13.53
N THR A 76 4.72 -18.98 -13.57
CA THR A 76 4.90 -18.13 -12.39
C THR A 76 3.57 -17.49 -11.98
N ALA A 77 2.82 -16.98 -12.96
CA ALA A 77 1.51 -16.37 -12.72
C ALA A 77 0.52 -17.34 -12.06
N ALA A 78 0.46 -18.60 -12.49
CA ALA A 78 -0.43 -19.60 -11.90
C ALA A 78 -0.11 -19.88 -10.42
N VAL A 79 1.19 -19.89 -10.04
CA VAL A 79 1.60 -20.07 -8.64
C VAL A 79 1.30 -18.83 -7.81
N GLU A 80 1.49 -17.65 -8.38
CA GLU A 80 1.12 -16.39 -7.72
C GLU A 80 -0.38 -16.36 -7.47
N ASP A 81 -1.20 -16.77 -8.44
CA ASP A 81 -2.66 -16.86 -8.30
C ASP A 81 -3.05 -17.80 -7.17
N GLU A 82 -2.49 -19.02 -7.12
CA GLU A 82 -2.74 -20.00 -6.07
C GLU A 82 -2.40 -19.45 -4.67
N CYS A 83 -1.22 -18.88 -4.53
CA CYS A 83 -0.80 -18.29 -3.24
C CYS A 83 -1.66 -17.08 -2.83
N ILE A 84 -2.14 -16.28 -3.79
CA ILE A 84 -3.05 -15.16 -3.49
C ILE A 84 -4.42 -15.69 -3.04
N LEU A 85 -4.94 -16.75 -3.65
CA LEU A 85 -6.18 -17.40 -3.22
C LEU A 85 -6.07 -17.92 -1.78
N GLU A 86 -4.97 -18.60 -1.44
CA GLU A 86 -4.71 -19.08 -0.07
C GLU A 86 -4.60 -17.91 0.93
N LEU A 87 -3.90 -16.83 0.56
CA LEU A 87 -3.79 -15.64 1.37
C LEU A 87 -5.15 -15.03 1.66
N VAL A 88 -5.97 -14.82 0.63
CA VAL A 88 -7.30 -14.23 0.78
C VAL A 88 -8.21 -15.10 1.64
N ALA A 89 -8.15 -16.43 1.49
CA ALA A 89 -8.90 -17.36 2.33
C ALA A 89 -8.53 -17.20 3.81
N LYS A 90 -7.23 -17.14 4.14
CA LYS A 90 -6.74 -16.94 5.53
C LYS A 90 -7.13 -15.56 6.09
N ILE A 91 -7.06 -14.50 5.27
CA ILE A 91 -7.49 -13.15 5.65
C ILE A 91 -8.96 -13.14 6.05
N LYS A 92 -9.81 -13.78 5.24
CA LYS A 92 -11.26 -13.90 5.50
C LYS A 92 -11.55 -14.76 6.73
N GLU A 93 -10.84 -15.88 6.91
CA GLU A 93 -10.97 -16.77 8.08
C GLU A 93 -10.67 -16.02 9.39
N LEU A 94 -9.70 -15.10 9.39
CA LEU A 94 -9.41 -14.24 10.54
C LEU A 94 -10.42 -13.09 10.75
N GLY A 95 -11.42 -12.96 9.88
CA GLY A 95 -12.44 -11.93 9.98
C GLY A 95 -11.99 -10.53 9.58
N TYR A 96 -10.99 -10.41 8.71
CA TYR A 96 -10.60 -9.13 8.13
C TYR A 96 -11.53 -8.73 6.99
N HIS A 97 -11.86 -7.44 6.91
CA HIS A 97 -12.77 -6.89 5.90
C HIS A 97 -12.06 -6.33 4.66
N VAL A 98 -10.74 -6.21 4.70
CA VAL A 98 -9.95 -5.75 3.56
C VAL A 98 -9.07 -6.90 3.07
N ILE A 99 -9.22 -7.23 1.79
CA ILE A 99 -8.39 -8.24 1.11
C ILE A 99 -7.39 -7.56 0.18
N THR A 100 -6.20 -8.15 0.06
CA THR A 100 -5.11 -7.70 -0.83
C THR A 100 -4.47 -8.90 -1.54
N ASP A 101 -3.74 -8.64 -2.63
CA ASP A 101 -2.92 -9.65 -3.32
C ASP A 101 -1.61 -9.99 -2.58
N GLY A 102 -1.39 -9.39 -1.39
CA GLY A 102 -0.14 -9.53 -0.66
C GLY A 102 1.07 -8.97 -1.40
N GLU A 103 0.87 -8.32 -2.54
CA GLU A 103 1.91 -7.87 -3.48
C GLU A 103 2.81 -9.01 -3.98
N PHE A 104 2.28 -10.25 -4.05
CA PHE A 104 3.07 -11.42 -4.43
C PHE A 104 3.60 -11.38 -5.85
N ARG A 105 2.98 -10.57 -6.72
CA ARG A 105 3.40 -10.37 -8.11
C ARG A 105 4.56 -9.39 -8.25
N ARG A 106 4.89 -8.61 -7.19
CA ARG A 106 5.90 -7.57 -7.19
C ARG A 106 7.25 -8.08 -6.69
N SER A 107 8.34 -7.54 -7.20
CA SER A 107 9.69 -7.69 -6.64
C SER A 107 9.95 -6.64 -5.57
N THR A 108 9.46 -5.42 -5.79
CA THR A 108 9.50 -4.29 -4.86
C THR A 108 8.15 -3.59 -4.79
N TRP A 109 7.86 -2.97 -3.67
CA TRP A 109 6.57 -2.31 -3.43
C TRP A 109 6.27 -1.13 -4.38
N HIS A 110 7.30 -0.45 -4.91
CA HIS A 110 7.17 0.79 -5.67
C HIS A 110 7.65 0.68 -7.12
N LEU A 111 8.81 0.03 -7.37
CA LEU A 111 9.41 0.04 -8.69
C LEU A 111 8.58 -0.72 -9.71
N ASP A 112 8.00 -1.86 -9.32
CA ASP A 112 7.11 -2.63 -10.20
C ASP A 112 5.89 -1.81 -10.69
N PHE A 113 5.42 -0.85 -9.87
CA PHE A 113 4.42 0.12 -10.31
C PHE A 113 5.00 1.13 -11.30
N MET A 114 6.19 1.67 -11.01
CA MET A 114 6.85 2.64 -11.89
C MET A 114 7.14 2.07 -13.27
N TRP A 115 7.51 0.79 -13.34
CA TRP A 115 7.77 0.09 -14.62
C TRP A 115 6.51 -0.14 -15.48
N GLY A 116 5.34 0.08 -14.93
CA GLY A 116 4.08 0.06 -15.68
C GLY A 116 3.83 1.31 -16.52
N PHE A 117 4.65 2.36 -16.37
CA PHE A 117 4.56 3.58 -17.18
C PHE A 117 5.48 3.49 -18.41
N GLU A 118 5.00 3.95 -19.57
CA GLU A 118 5.87 4.23 -20.72
C GLU A 118 6.91 5.27 -20.32
N GLY A 119 8.10 5.21 -20.89
CA GLY A 119 9.19 6.14 -20.61
C GLY A 119 10.00 5.80 -19.35
N ILE A 120 9.74 4.67 -18.70
CA ILE A 120 10.51 4.15 -17.56
C ILE A 120 11.04 2.75 -17.89
N GLU A 121 12.32 2.55 -17.67
CA GLU A 121 13.00 1.26 -17.82
C GLU A 121 13.79 0.92 -16.56
N HIS A 122 14.24 -0.32 -16.45
CA HIS A 122 15.05 -0.79 -15.34
C HIS A 122 16.10 -1.82 -15.77
N GLN A 123 17.12 -1.95 -14.96
CA GLN A 123 18.16 -2.96 -15.10
C GLN A 123 18.54 -3.51 -13.73
N LYS A 124 19.09 -4.72 -13.69
CA LYS A 124 19.55 -5.31 -12.45
C LYS A 124 20.69 -4.48 -11.86
N THR A 125 20.55 -4.14 -10.58
CA THR A 125 21.67 -3.48 -9.86
C THR A 125 22.85 -4.43 -9.70
N VAL A 126 24.05 -3.87 -9.75
CA VAL A 126 25.32 -4.56 -9.46
C VAL A 126 25.73 -4.30 -8.00
N GLU A 127 25.44 -3.08 -7.52
CA GLU A 127 25.89 -2.60 -6.21
C GLU A 127 24.71 -2.10 -5.43
N GLY A 128 23.89 -2.31 -4.80
CA GLY A 128 22.78 -1.66 -4.10
C GLY A 128 22.97 -0.15 -3.89
N ASN A 129 22.01 0.63 -4.27
CA ASN A 129 22.06 2.10 -4.24
C ASN A 129 21.35 2.73 -3.03
N THR A 130 20.69 1.94 -2.21
CA THR A 130 19.95 2.39 -1.02
C THR A 130 20.38 1.57 0.20
N THR A 131 20.71 2.23 1.30
CA THR A 131 21.15 1.57 2.54
C THR A 131 20.07 1.72 3.62
N PHE A 132 19.70 0.59 4.22
CA PHE A 132 18.78 0.49 5.35
C PHE A 132 19.55 0.02 6.58
N ASP A 133 19.69 0.83 7.61
CA ASP A 133 20.34 0.46 8.87
C ASP A 133 21.57 -0.45 8.68
N ALA A 134 22.52 -0.02 7.85
CA ALA A 134 23.75 -0.72 7.46
C ALA A 134 23.57 -1.94 6.52
N GLU A 135 22.38 -2.21 5.98
CA GLU A 135 22.17 -3.24 4.95
C GLU A 135 21.85 -2.59 3.60
N ALA A 136 22.65 -2.89 2.56
CA ALA A 136 22.41 -2.39 1.21
C ALA A 136 21.26 -3.16 0.55
N ALA A 137 20.26 -2.43 0.05
CA ALA A 137 19.13 -3.01 -0.66
C ALA A 137 19.53 -3.34 -2.11
N MET A 138 19.42 -4.62 -2.47
CA MET A 138 19.65 -5.11 -3.83
C MET A 138 18.35 -5.05 -4.64
N ILE A 139 18.00 -3.84 -5.07
CA ILE A 139 16.81 -3.54 -5.90
C ILE A 139 17.25 -3.02 -7.25
N ASP A 140 16.47 -3.28 -8.31
CA ASP A 140 16.83 -2.91 -9.67
C ASP A 140 16.99 -1.40 -9.85
N ASP A 141 18.00 -0.97 -10.60
CA ASP A 141 18.17 0.42 -10.97
C ASP A 141 17.07 0.83 -11.95
N THR A 142 16.34 1.90 -11.65
CA THR A 142 15.21 2.39 -12.44
C THR A 142 15.51 3.79 -12.95
N TYR A 143 15.26 4.04 -14.23
CA TYR A 143 15.59 5.30 -14.90
C TYR A 143 14.57 5.67 -15.96
N MET A 144 14.52 6.96 -16.29
CA MET A 144 13.69 7.47 -17.39
C MET A 144 14.41 7.35 -18.73
N THR A 145 13.66 6.96 -19.75
CA THR A 145 14.08 6.94 -21.16
C THR A 145 13.26 7.91 -22.03
N GLY A 146 12.21 8.50 -21.49
CA GLY A 146 11.33 9.44 -22.14
C GLY A 146 10.30 10.03 -21.18
N LYS A 147 9.40 10.87 -21.70
CA LYS A 147 8.28 11.38 -20.92
C LYS A 147 7.34 10.25 -20.54
N ILE A 148 6.80 10.30 -19.32
CA ILE A 148 5.91 9.25 -18.83
C ILE A 148 4.52 9.36 -19.44
N SER A 149 3.90 8.20 -19.66
CA SER A 149 2.47 8.05 -19.92
C SER A 149 1.97 6.71 -19.38
N VAL A 150 0.68 6.60 -19.15
CA VAL A 150 0.06 5.35 -18.69
C VAL A 150 -0.84 4.77 -19.78
N LYS A 151 -0.74 3.46 -20.00
CA LYS A 151 -1.62 2.73 -20.90
C LYS A 151 -1.62 1.25 -20.53
N ASN A 152 -2.80 0.73 -20.20
CA ASN A 152 -2.96 -0.67 -19.80
C ASN A 152 -2.01 -1.07 -18.66
N HIS A 153 -1.98 -0.30 -17.60
CA HIS A 153 -1.07 -0.52 -16.48
C HIS A 153 -1.30 -1.91 -15.86
N PRO A 154 -0.24 -2.73 -15.66
CA PRO A 154 -0.39 -4.13 -15.19
C PRO A 154 -1.16 -4.27 -13.87
N PHE A 155 -1.09 -3.27 -12.98
CA PHE A 155 -1.78 -3.30 -11.70
C PHE A 155 -3.30 -3.27 -11.83
N VAL A 156 -3.84 -2.81 -12.95
CA VAL A 156 -5.29 -2.88 -13.22
C VAL A 156 -5.74 -4.34 -13.35
N GLU A 157 -4.97 -5.17 -14.07
CA GLU A 157 -5.27 -6.60 -14.19
C GLU A 157 -5.02 -7.35 -12.88
N HIS A 158 -3.97 -7.00 -12.14
CA HIS A 158 -3.72 -7.53 -10.80
C HIS A 158 -4.90 -7.22 -9.85
N PHE A 159 -5.41 -6.00 -9.91
CA PHE A 159 -6.57 -5.59 -9.10
C PHE A 159 -7.85 -6.34 -9.49
N LYS A 160 -8.14 -6.53 -10.79
CA LYS A 160 -9.30 -7.30 -11.23
C LYS A 160 -9.32 -8.71 -10.66
N PHE A 161 -8.15 -9.34 -10.51
CA PHE A 161 -8.03 -10.66 -9.89
C PHE A 161 -8.49 -10.63 -8.44
N ILE A 162 -8.00 -9.68 -7.63
CA ILE A 162 -8.44 -9.53 -6.23
C ILE A 162 -9.89 -9.10 -6.12
N LYS A 163 -10.34 -8.20 -6.98
CA LYS A 163 -11.74 -7.75 -7.03
C LYS A 163 -12.71 -8.91 -7.20
N ALA A 164 -12.35 -9.90 -8.02
CA ALA A 164 -13.17 -11.09 -8.23
C ALA A 164 -13.28 -11.99 -6.99
N LEU A 165 -12.45 -11.79 -5.96
CA LEU A 165 -12.46 -12.53 -4.70
C LEU A 165 -13.22 -11.80 -3.58
N GLU A 166 -13.77 -10.61 -3.82
CA GLU A 166 -14.65 -9.94 -2.87
C GLU A 166 -15.92 -10.75 -2.59
N ASP A 167 -16.47 -10.54 -1.42
CA ASP A 167 -17.81 -11.00 -1.02
C ASP A 167 -18.55 -9.89 -0.27
N GLU A 168 -19.68 -10.20 0.30
CA GLU A 168 -20.52 -9.24 1.03
C GLU A 168 -19.86 -8.63 2.27
N ASN A 169 -18.79 -9.26 2.78
CA ASN A 169 -18.08 -8.85 3.99
C ASN A 169 -16.69 -8.27 3.71
N THR A 170 -16.23 -8.25 2.46
CA THR A 170 -14.86 -7.88 2.14
C THR A 170 -14.74 -6.90 0.99
N VAL A 171 -13.74 -6.02 1.06
CA VAL A 171 -13.39 -5.03 0.03
C VAL A 171 -11.93 -5.22 -0.40
N ALA A 172 -11.69 -5.30 -1.70
CA ALA A 172 -10.36 -5.35 -2.27
C ALA A 172 -9.67 -3.98 -2.17
N LYS A 173 -8.41 -4.01 -1.73
CA LYS A 173 -7.54 -2.84 -1.64
C LYS A 173 -6.40 -2.96 -2.64
N GLN A 174 -6.13 -1.88 -3.37
CA GLN A 174 -4.92 -1.70 -4.17
C GLN A 174 -3.96 -0.75 -3.45
N THR A 175 -2.67 -1.09 -3.45
CA THR A 175 -1.58 -0.25 -2.97
C THR A 175 -0.70 0.18 -4.13
N ILE A 176 -0.30 1.46 -4.16
CA ILE A 176 0.62 2.04 -5.14
C ILE A 176 1.53 3.05 -4.46
N PRO A 177 2.75 3.34 -4.94
CA PRO A 177 3.48 4.50 -4.46
C PRO A 177 2.66 5.78 -4.69
N SER A 178 2.76 6.75 -3.78
CA SER A 178 2.07 8.04 -3.96
C SER A 178 2.63 8.80 -5.16
N PRO A 179 1.86 9.76 -5.73
CA PRO A 179 2.39 10.69 -6.72
C PRO A 179 3.64 11.43 -6.23
N GLY A 180 3.64 11.89 -4.96
CA GLY A 180 4.78 12.51 -4.33
C GLY A 180 5.98 11.59 -4.20
N GLN A 181 5.78 10.32 -3.85
CA GLN A 181 6.84 9.30 -3.79
C GLN A 181 7.45 9.03 -5.18
N PHE A 182 6.61 8.92 -6.21
CA PHE A 182 7.04 8.74 -7.60
C PHE A 182 7.88 9.92 -8.06
N TYR A 183 7.37 11.14 -7.88
CA TYR A 183 8.06 12.37 -8.22
C TYR A 183 9.40 12.50 -7.49
N ALA A 184 9.42 12.24 -6.18
CA ALA A 184 10.63 12.31 -5.37
C ALA A 184 11.70 11.30 -5.79
N TYR A 185 11.32 10.12 -6.29
CA TYR A 185 12.28 9.15 -6.80
C TYR A 185 13.10 9.72 -7.96
N PHE A 186 12.44 10.35 -8.93
CA PHE A 186 13.08 10.87 -10.14
C PHE A 186 13.65 12.30 -9.97
N THR A 187 13.25 13.05 -8.94
CA THR A 187 13.81 14.38 -8.62
C THR A 187 14.74 14.36 -7.43
N GLY A 188 15.06 13.19 -6.91
CA GLY A 188 16.11 12.99 -5.91
C GLY A 188 17.49 13.36 -6.45
N ALA A 189 18.45 13.59 -5.54
CA ALA A 189 19.77 14.10 -5.86
C ALA A 189 20.52 13.33 -6.96
N GLN A 190 20.23 12.03 -7.12
CA GLN A 190 20.90 11.18 -8.10
C GLN A 190 20.32 11.24 -9.51
N LEU A 191 18.99 11.43 -9.65
CA LEU A 191 18.27 11.31 -10.92
C LEU A 191 17.76 12.65 -11.48
N LEU A 192 17.81 13.73 -10.70
CA LEU A 192 17.27 15.04 -11.09
C LEU A 192 17.79 15.52 -12.46
N ASN A 193 19.09 15.40 -12.71
CA ASN A 193 19.67 15.88 -13.97
C ASN A 193 19.11 15.12 -15.18
N THR A 194 18.99 13.80 -15.10
CA THR A 194 18.41 12.98 -16.18
C THR A 194 16.94 13.34 -16.40
N THR A 195 16.18 13.57 -15.34
CA THR A 195 14.79 14.02 -15.42
C THR A 195 14.69 15.39 -16.11
N LEU A 196 15.56 16.35 -15.78
CA LEU A 196 15.59 17.66 -16.39
C LEU A 196 16.03 17.64 -17.87
N GLU A 197 16.91 16.70 -18.27
CA GLU A 197 17.25 16.50 -19.69
C GLU A 197 16.05 16.08 -20.53
N ILE A 198 15.11 15.31 -19.97
CA ILE A 198 13.91 14.83 -20.64
C ILE A 198 12.79 15.88 -20.61
N TYR A 199 12.59 16.54 -19.46
CA TYR A 199 11.43 17.40 -19.22
C TYR A 199 11.71 18.89 -19.40
N GLY A 200 12.94 19.32 -19.25
CA GLY A 200 13.34 20.73 -19.27
C GLY A 200 13.11 21.47 -17.94
N SER A 201 12.13 21.04 -17.12
CA SER A 201 11.87 21.59 -15.79
C SER A 201 11.19 20.59 -14.86
N GLU A 202 11.28 20.84 -13.54
CA GLU A 202 10.58 20.06 -12.51
C GLU A 202 9.05 20.23 -12.61
N GLU A 203 8.57 21.40 -13.00
CA GLU A 203 7.14 21.70 -13.16
C GLU A 203 6.52 20.87 -14.30
N ALA A 204 7.20 20.78 -15.46
CA ALA A 204 6.72 19.97 -16.59
C ALA A 204 6.65 18.48 -16.24
N PHE A 205 7.58 17.98 -15.42
CA PHE A 205 7.50 16.61 -14.90
C PHE A 205 6.36 16.43 -13.91
N ALA A 206 6.14 17.40 -13.00
CA ALA A 206 5.04 17.39 -12.05
C ALA A 206 3.68 17.31 -12.74
N GLU A 207 3.47 18.08 -13.81
CA GLU A 207 2.24 18.06 -14.62
C GLU A 207 1.97 16.68 -15.24
N ASP A 208 3.00 16.03 -15.80
CA ASP A 208 2.86 14.70 -16.38
C ASP A 208 2.61 13.62 -15.30
N VAL A 209 3.21 13.75 -14.10
CA VAL A 209 2.92 12.86 -12.96
C VAL A 209 1.45 12.97 -12.55
N ILE A 210 0.93 14.19 -12.36
CA ILE A 210 -0.47 14.42 -11.99
C ILE A 210 -1.40 13.81 -13.04
N LYS A 211 -1.11 14.04 -14.32
CA LYS A 211 -1.90 13.53 -15.44
C LYS A 211 -1.90 12.00 -15.47
N ALA A 212 -0.71 11.39 -15.48
CA ALA A 212 -0.57 9.93 -15.60
C ALA A 212 -1.19 9.19 -14.40
N TYR A 213 -1.02 9.72 -13.18
CA TYR A 213 -1.70 9.16 -12.01
C TYR A 213 -3.21 9.35 -12.04
N GLY A 214 -3.71 10.52 -12.50
CA GLY A 214 -5.14 10.74 -12.70
C GLY A 214 -5.74 9.72 -13.67
N GLU A 215 -5.08 9.47 -14.81
CA GLU A 215 -5.48 8.45 -15.78
C GLU A 215 -5.49 7.04 -15.15
N PHE A 216 -4.44 6.67 -14.42
CA PHE A 216 -4.39 5.39 -13.71
C PHE A 216 -5.52 5.24 -12.67
N VAL A 217 -5.81 6.29 -11.91
CA VAL A 217 -6.90 6.29 -10.92
C VAL A 217 -8.25 6.05 -11.59
N GLN A 218 -8.50 6.65 -12.75
CA GLN A 218 -9.72 6.39 -13.52
C GLN A 218 -9.78 4.95 -14.06
N GLU A 219 -8.66 4.39 -14.55
CA GLU A 219 -8.61 3.01 -15.04
C GLU A 219 -8.88 2.01 -13.93
N ILE A 220 -8.25 2.16 -12.75
CA ILE A 220 -8.44 1.21 -11.65
C ILE A 220 -9.81 1.36 -10.99
N TYR A 221 -10.36 2.58 -10.96
CA TYR A 221 -11.73 2.82 -10.51
C TYR A 221 -12.74 2.13 -11.44
N ALA A 222 -12.56 2.24 -12.76
CA ALA A 222 -13.37 1.55 -13.76
C ALA A 222 -13.28 0.03 -13.64
N ALA A 223 -12.13 -0.50 -13.17
CA ALA A 223 -11.95 -1.91 -12.82
C ALA A 223 -12.68 -2.33 -11.52
N GLY A 224 -13.34 -1.39 -10.83
CA GLY A 224 -14.13 -1.63 -9.62
C GLY A 224 -13.41 -1.31 -8.30
N CYS A 225 -12.25 -0.67 -8.34
CA CYS A 225 -11.55 -0.25 -7.12
C CYS A 225 -12.35 0.81 -6.36
N ARG A 226 -12.49 0.60 -5.03
CA ARG A 226 -13.11 1.55 -4.10
C ARG A 226 -12.24 1.81 -2.87
N ASN A 227 -11.05 1.18 -2.80
CA ASN A 227 -10.10 1.35 -1.72
C ASN A 227 -8.68 1.36 -2.29
N LEU A 228 -8.11 2.54 -2.44
CA LEU A 228 -6.76 2.77 -2.93
C LEU A 228 -5.88 3.26 -1.79
N GLN A 229 -4.65 2.77 -1.70
CA GLN A 229 -3.68 3.26 -0.73
C GLN A 229 -2.46 3.82 -1.46
N PHE A 230 -2.14 5.07 -1.16
CA PHE A 230 -0.86 5.68 -1.48
C PHE A 230 0.19 5.25 -0.46
N ASP A 231 1.28 4.69 -0.93
CA ASP A 231 2.45 4.39 -0.12
C ASP A 231 3.44 5.54 -0.25
N ASP A 232 3.50 6.37 0.79
CA ASP A 232 4.21 7.65 0.78
C ASP A 232 5.41 7.65 1.72
N CYS A 233 6.40 6.83 1.38
CA CYS A 233 7.61 6.67 2.17
C CYS A 233 8.49 7.92 2.19
N VAL A 234 8.32 8.83 1.23
CA VAL A 234 9.10 10.07 1.18
C VAL A 234 8.91 10.91 2.44
N TRP A 235 7.69 10.96 3.00
CA TRP A 235 7.43 11.66 4.26
C TRP A 235 8.17 11.05 5.46
N GLY A 236 8.39 9.74 5.45
CA GLY A 236 9.26 9.08 6.43
C GLY A 236 10.71 9.60 6.39
N GLY A 237 11.22 9.96 5.21
CA GLY A 237 12.51 10.61 5.05
C GLY A 237 12.49 12.11 5.43
N MET A 238 11.36 12.79 5.27
CA MET A 238 11.23 14.24 5.55
C MET A 238 11.13 14.57 7.05
N VAL A 239 10.85 13.60 7.92
CA VAL A 239 10.82 13.82 9.39
C VAL A 239 12.22 14.07 9.96
N ASP A 240 13.28 13.57 9.32
CA ASP A 240 14.67 13.81 9.68
C ASP A 240 15.31 14.82 8.72
N ALA A 241 15.74 15.97 9.25
CA ALA A 241 16.28 17.05 8.44
C ALA A 241 17.55 16.66 7.64
N LYS A 242 18.40 15.78 8.20
CA LYS A 242 19.61 15.32 7.51
C LYS A 242 19.27 14.35 6.38
N MET A 243 18.34 13.45 6.66
CA MET A 243 17.84 12.52 5.66
C MET A 243 17.14 13.26 4.51
N ALA A 244 16.27 14.24 4.81
CA ALA A 244 15.59 15.06 3.81
C ALA A 244 16.60 15.76 2.87
N VAL A 245 17.67 16.33 3.43
CA VAL A 245 18.75 16.94 2.63
C VAL A 245 19.48 15.89 1.79
N ALA A 246 19.80 14.73 2.36
CA ALA A 246 20.51 13.67 1.65
C ALA A 246 19.69 13.13 0.45
N LEU A 247 18.38 12.96 0.64
CA LEU A 247 17.47 12.46 -0.40
C LEU A 247 17.25 13.47 -1.53
N THR A 248 17.09 14.74 -1.19
CA THR A 248 16.62 15.76 -2.14
C THR A 248 17.70 16.69 -2.67
N GLY A 249 18.84 16.79 -1.97
CA GLY A 249 19.85 17.82 -2.23
C GLY A 249 19.38 19.24 -1.92
N ARG A 250 18.21 19.42 -1.27
CA ARG A 250 17.57 20.73 -0.99
C ARG A 250 17.71 21.09 0.49
N THR A 251 17.82 22.40 0.77
CA THR A 251 17.95 22.93 2.14
C THR A 251 17.09 24.18 2.32
N GLY A 252 16.81 24.55 3.59
CA GLY A 252 16.09 25.77 3.93
C GLY A 252 14.74 25.89 3.21
N GLN A 253 14.44 27.10 2.69
CA GLN A 253 13.16 27.36 2.02
C GLN A 253 12.91 26.43 0.83
N ARG A 254 13.94 26.06 0.06
CA ARG A 254 13.80 25.13 -1.07
C ARG A 254 13.31 23.74 -0.64
N LEU A 255 13.68 23.26 0.55
CA LEU A 255 13.19 22.00 1.10
C LEU A 255 11.72 22.12 1.52
N GLU A 256 11.35 23.24 2.14
CA GLU A 256 9.95 23.46 2.54
C GLU A 256 9.02 23.63 1.34
N ASP A 257 9.46 24.34 0.30
CA ASP A 257 8.71 24.45 -0.96
C ASP A 257 8.57 23.08 -1.65
N TYR A 258 9.61 22.25 -1.59
CA TYR A 258 9.58 20.89 -2.13
C TYR A 258 8.58 20.00 -1.36
N LYS A 259 8.54 20.06 -0.04
CA LYS A 259 7.53 19.34 0.77
C LYS A 259 6.11 19.74 0.38
N LYS A 260 5.86 21.05 0.16
CA LYS A 260 4.56 21.55 -0.31
C LYS A 260 4.21 20.99 -1.68
N LEU A 261 5.19 20.94 -2.59
CA LEU A 261 4.98 20.37 -3.92
C LEU A 261 4.62 18.88 -3.84
N LEU A 262 5.31 18.10 -3.00
CA LEU A 262 4.99 16.66 -2.81
C LEU A 262 3.53 16.47 -2.35
N LEU A 263 3.09 17.28 -1.39
CA LEU A 263 1.72 17.28 -0.91
C LEU A 263 0.72 17.67 -2.01
N GLU A 264 1.03 18.72 -2.75
CA GLU A 264 0.18 19.23 -3.83
C GLU A 264 -0.01 18.20 -4.94
N LEU A 265 1.04 17.43 -5.29
CA LEU A 265 0.95 16.32 -6.25
C LEU A 265 -0.08 15.27 -5.79
N ASN A 266 -0.01 14.87 -4.52
CA ASN A 266 -0.97 13.94 -3.95
C ASN A 266 -2.39 14.52 -4.00
N ASN A 267 -2.57 15.75 -3.53
CA ASN A 267 -3.88 16.42 -3.47
C ASN A 267 -4.51 16.63 -4.85
N GLN A 268 -3.73 16.97 -5.87
CA GLN A 268 -4.25 17.14 -7.23
C GLN A 268 -4.70 15.81 -7.86
N VAL A 269 -4.04 14.71 -7.55
CA VAL A 269 -4.49 13.37 -7.97
C VAL A 269 -5.74 12.95 -7.20
N VAL A 270 -5.79 13.17 -5.89
CA VAL A 270 -6.99 12.90 -5.07
C VAL A 270 -8.19 13.70 -5.56
N ALA A 271 -8.00 14.97 -5.94
CA ALA A 271 -9.08 15.80 -6.46
C ALA A 271 -9.67 15.33 -7.79
N GLN A 272 -8.96 14.50 -8.55
CA GLN A 272 -9.45 13.88 -9.79
C GLN A 272 -10.18 12.55 -9.54
N ALA A 273 -10.10 12.01 -8.34
CA ALA A 273 -10.71 10.73 -8.01
C ALA A 273 -12.25 10.85 -7.87
N PRO A 274 -13.00 9.82 -8.27
CA PRO A 274 -14.44 9.75 -7.99
C PRO A 274 -14.71 9.80 -6.47
N GLU A 275 -15.82 10.43 -6.08
CA GLU A 275 -16.18 10.72 -4.69
C GLU A 275 -16.27 9.47 -3.79
N ASP A 276 -16.67 8.32 -4.36
CA ASP A 276 -16.80 7.05 -3.66
C ASP A 276 -15.51 6.21 -3.65
N LEU A 277 -14.40 6.71 -4.21
CA LEU A 277 -13.09 6.09 -4.08
C LEU A 277 -12.41 6.55 -2.79
N VAL A 278 -12.30 5.65 -1.82
CA VAL A 278 -11.54 5.89 -0.59
C VAL A 278 -10.04 5.84 -0.91
N ILE A 279 -9.36 6.97 -0.71
CA ILE A 279 -7.90 7.07 -0.85
C ILE A 279 -7.28 7.27 0.53
N ASN A 280 -6.36 6.39 0.88
CA ASN A 280 -5.63 6.44 2.14
C ASN A 280 -4.13 6.61 1.86
N THR A 281 -3.36 7.12 2.81
CA THR A 281 -1.91 7.17 2.69
C THR A 281 -1.22 6.36 3.78
N HIS A 282 -0.09 5.74 3.47
CA HIS A 282 0.79 5.09 4.44
C HIS A 282 2.16 5.76 4.46
N VAL A 283 2.52 6.30 5.61
CA VAL A 283 3.82 6.92 5.84
C VAL A 283 4.78 5.91 6.42
N CYS A 284 5.54 5.27 5.54
CA CYS A 284 6.52 4.26 5.91
C CYS A 284 7.84 4.88 6.37
N ARG A 285 8.51 4.21 7.29
CA ARG A 285 9.86 4.59 7.75
C ARG A 285 10.95 3.64 7.26
N GLY A 286 10.63 2.85 6.27
CA GLY A 286 11.48 1.81 5.71
C GLY A 286 11.22 0.44 6.34
N ASN A 287 11.20 -0.56 5.48
CA ASN A 287 10.96 -1.94 5.87
C ASN A 287 11.66 -2.89 4.89
N TYR A 288 12.96 -3.07 5.07
CA TYR A 288 13.78 -3.95 4.25
C TYR A 288 14.49 -4.95 5.16
N HIS A 289 14.21 -6.25 4.99
CA HIS A 289 14.82 -7.36 5.72
C HIS A 289 14.88 -7.12 7.25
N SER A 290 13.77 -6.66 7.85
CA SER A 290 13.61 -6.28 9.27
C SER A 290 14.40 -5.04 9.70
N THR A 291 14.95 -4.26 8.78
CA THR A 291 15.62 -2.99 9.07
C THR A 291 14.71 -1.79 8.77
N PHE A 292 15.12 -0.60 9.15
CA PHE A 292 14.40 0.64 8.86
C PHE A 292 15.31 1.63 8.09
N PHE A 293 14.71 2.63 7.47
CA PHE A 293 15.41 3.65 6.69
C PHE A 293 15.53 4.98 7.43
N SER A 294 14.47 5.39 8.15
CA SER A 294 14.41 6.71 8.79
C SER A 294 13.90 6.64 10.23
N SER A 295 14.31 7.63 11.02
CA SER A 295 13.89 7.82 12.41
C SER A 295 13.61 9.30 12.66
N GLY A 296 12.58 9.62 13.42
CA GLY A 296 12.18 10.98 13.77
C GLY A 296 10.69 11.05 14.11
N ALA A 297 10.29 11.96 14.98
CA ALA A 297 8.89 12.19 15.28
C ALA A 297 8.18 12.89 14.10
N TYR A 298 6.86 12.76 14.00
CA TYR A 298 6.06 13.39 12.93
C TYR A 298 5.92 14.92 13.09
N ASP A 299 6.40 15.51 14.20
CA ASP A 299 6.23 16.94 14.52
C ASP A 299 6.66 17.86 13.37
N SER A 300 7.77 17.56 12.69
CA SER A 300 8.33 18.39 11.63
C SER A 300 7.52 18.40 10.33
N VAL A 301 6.58 17.50 10.17
CA VAL A 301 5.74 17.37 8.96
C VAL A 301 4.24 17.45 9.26
N ALA A 302 3.86 17.43 10.54
CA ALA A 302 2.47 17.25 10.95
C ALA A 302 1.54 18.37 10.47
N ASP A 303 1.96 19.65 10.55
CA ASP A 303 1.14 20.77 10.13
C ASP A 303 0.78 20.68 8.65
N LEU A 304 1.75 20.31 7.81
CA LEU A 304 1.56 20.16 6.37
C LEU A 304 0.83 18.83 6.06
N LEU A 305 1.41 17.69 6.45
CA LEU A 305 0.91 16.36 6.09
C LEU A 305 -0.47 16.09 6.68
N PHE A 306 -0.62 16.20 8.01
CA PHE A 306 -1.89 15.87 8.66
C PHE A 306 -2.93 16.98 8.53
N GLY A 307 -2.48 18.23 8.41
CA GLY A 307 -3.35 19.39 8.26
C GLY A 307 -3.94 19.55 6.87
N GLU A 308 -3.16 19.30 5.81
CA GLU A 308 -3.47 19.74 4.46
C GLU A 308 -3.64 18.62 3.42
N GLU A 309 -3.19 17.38 3.67
CA GLU A 309 -3.39 16.30 2.70
C GLU A 309 -4.85 15.82 2.67
N ASN A 310 -5.41 15.64 1.46
CA ASN A 310 -6.84 15.36 1.24
C ASN A 310 -7.17 13.85 1.19
N VAL A 311 -6.52 13.03 2.01
CA VAL A 311 -6.80 11.59 2.12
C VAL A 311 -7.86 11.27 3.17
N ASN A 312 -8.46 10.07 3.09
CA ASN A 312 -9.46 9.61 4.03
C ASN A 312 -8.85 9.06 5.33
N ALA A 313 -7.65 8.47 5.25
CA ALA A 313 -6.98 7.93 6.43
C ALA A 313 -5.46 7.89 6.28
N TYR A 314 -4.79 7.99 7.43
CA TYR A 314 -3.35 7.82 7.58
C TYR A 314 -3.03 6.47 8.21
N TYR A 315 -2.11 5.70 7.62
CA TYR A 315 -1.46 4.54 8.21
C TYR A 315 -0.07 4.96 8.69
N LEU A 316 0.12 5.03 10.00
CA LEU A 316 1.31 5.62 10.61
C LEU A 316 2.06 4.59 11.44
N GLU A 317 3.39 4.53 11.28
CA GLU A 317 4.25 3.66 12.08
C GLU A 317 4.46 4.26 13.47
N TYR A 318 4.06 3.50 14.49
CA TYR A 318 4.24 3.83 15.91
C TYR A 318 4.66 2.61 16.74
N ASP A 319 5.29 1.61 16.11
CA ASP A 319 5.68 0.34 16.74
C ASP A 319 6.78 0.50 17.79
N ASP A 320 7.63 1.52 17.67
CA ASP A 320 8.73 1.77 18.57
C ASP A 320 9.02 3.27 18.83
N LYS A 321 10.12 3.56 19.52
CA LYS A 321 10.52 4.92 19.92
C LYS A 321 10.94 5.82 18.75
N ARG A 322 11.24 5.27 17.56
CA ARG A 322 11.66 6.03 16.38
C ARG A 322 10.63 7.05 15.94
N SER A 323 9.36 6.77 16.17
CA SER A 323 8.24 7.61 15.71
C SER A 323 7.86 8.73 16.68
N GLY A 324 8.48 8.80 17.85
CA GLY A 324 8.09 9.77 18.89
C GLY A 324 6.76 9.45 19.55
N GLY A 325 6.09 10.48 20.06
CA GLY A 325 4.77 10.38 20.70
C GLY A 325 3.62 10.72 19.78
N PHE A 326 2.38 10.71 20.31
CA PHE A 326 1.15 10.93 19.53
C PHE A 326 0.72 12.40 19.43
N ALA A 327 1.45 13.35 20.05
CA ALA A 327 1.09 14.76 20.00
C ALA A 327 0.89 15.34 18.57
N PRO A 328 1.67 14.93 17.55
CA PRO A 328 1.44 15.36 16.16
C PRO A 328 0.05 15.02 15.62
N LEU A 329 -0.62 13.99 16.13
CA LEU A 329 -1.96 13.60 15.70
C LEU A 329 -3.02 14.67 15.98
N ALA A 330 -2.76 15.63 16.87
CA ALA A 330 -3.63 16.78 17.09
C ALA A 330 -3.77 17.67 15.82
N LYS A 331 -2.90 17.50 14.83
CA LYS A 331 -2.94 18.21 13.53
C LYS A 331 -3.82 17.51 12.49
N VAL A 332 -4.31 16.30 12.76
CA VAL A 332 -5.18 15.56 11.83
C VAL A 332 -6.48 16.32 11.63
N SER A 333 -6.63 16.94 10.48
CA SER A 333 -7.77 17.81 10.15
C SER A 333 -9.01 17.04 9.74
N GLY A 334 -10.18 17.66 9.93
CA GLY A 334 -11.48 17.12 9.51
C GLY A 334 -11.84 15.83 10.24
N ASP A 335 -12.46 14.92 9.50
CA ASP A 335 -12.91 13.59 9.95
C ASP A 335 -11.97 12.44 9.57
N LYS A 336 -10.75 12.77 9.11
CA LYS A 336 -9.75 11.80 8.69
C LYS A 336 -9.48 10.78 9.79
N LYS A 337 -9.29 9.53 9.36
CA LYS A 337 -9.03 8.39 10.24
C LYS A 337 -7.52 8.17 10.40
N VAL A 338 -7.13 7.60 11.53
CA VAL A 338 -5.73 7.25 11.82
C VAL A 338 -5.64 5.78 12.15
N VAL A 339 -4.87 5.04 11.38
CA VAL A 339 -4.55 3.64 11.61
C VAL A 339 -3.19 3.58 12.30
N LEU A 340 -3.20 3.22 13.58
CA LEU A 340 -2.03 3.15 14.42
C LEU A 340 -1.26 1.84 14.15
N GLY A 341 -0.10 1.94 13.55
CA GLY A 341 0.81 0.83 13.32
C GLY A 341 1.61 0.51 14.58
N LEU A 342 0.99 -0.16 15.56
CA LEU A 342 1.58 -0.42 16.87
C LEU A 342 2.25 -1.79 16.98
N ILE A 343 2.02 -2.68 16.01
CA ILE A 343 2.56 -4.04 16.00
C ILE A 343 3.74 -4.07 15.02
N THR A 344 4.94 -4.41 15.50
CA THR A 344 6.11 -4.46 14.64
C THR A 344 6.09 -5.68 13.71
N THR A 345 6.53 -5.49 12.47
CA THR A 345 6.79 -6.59 11.53
C THR A 345 8.27 -6.92 11.40
N LYS A 346 9.10 -6.36 12.27
CA LYS A 346 10.57 -6.49 12.21
C LYS A 346 11.12 -7.59 13.09
N THR A 347 10.39 -7.94 14.15
CA THR A 347 10.76 -9.00 15.10
C THR A 347 9.61 -9.98 15.35
N PRO A 348 9.88 -11.24 15.70
CA PRO A 348 8.84 -12.26 15.87
C PRO A 348 8.07 -12.15 17.20
N GLU A 349 8.63 -11.48 18.21
CA GLU A 349 8.01 -11.38 19.52
C GLU A 349 6.66 -10.70 19.43
N LEU A 350 5.65 -11.29 20.07
CA LEU A 350 4.32 -10.68 20.19
C LEU A 350 4.37 -9.52 21.18
N GLU A 351 3.71 -8.45 20.84
CA GLU A 351 3.52 -7.30 21.71
C GLU A 351 2.62 -7.66 22.90
N ASP A 352 2.86 -7.00 24.02
CA ASP A 352 2.00 -7.06 25.19
C ASP A 352 0.66 -6.35 24.88
N LYS A 353 -0.42 -7.12 24.89
CA LYS A 353 -1.77 -6.67 24.55
C LYS A 353 -2.20 -5.42 25.32
N GLU A 354 -2.02 -5.43 26.66
CA GLU A 354 -2.43 -4.34 27.55
C GLU A 354 -1.65 -3.05 27.26
N LYS A 355 -0.36 -3.19 26.89
CA LYS A 355 0.44 -2.03 26.49
C LYS A 355 -0.03 -1.44 25.18
N VAL A 356 -0.40 -2.27 24.21
CA VAL A 356 -0.93 -1.80 22.92
C VAL A 356 -2.26 -1.07 23.16
N ILE A 357 -3.18 -1.64 23.95
CA ILE A 357 -4.45 -1.01 24.34
C ILE A 357 -4.21 0.34 25.04
N SER A 358 -3.28 0.39 25.99
CA SER A 358 -2.91 1.64 26.65
C SER A 358 -2.40 2.70 25.67
N ARG A 359 -1.63 2.33 24.67
CA ARG A 359 -1.14 3.25 23.62
C ARG A 359 -2.25 3.72 22.69
N ILE A 360 -3.24 2.89 22.40
CA ILE A 360 -4.44 3.32 21.66
C ILE A 360 -5.19 4.40 22.44
N HIS A 361 -5.39 4.21 23.75
CA HIS A 361 -6.02 5.21 24.62
C HIS A 361 -5.17 6.47 24.80
N GLU A 362 -3.85 6.37 24.73
CA GLU A 362 -2.98 7.54 24.69
C GLU A 362 -3.20 8.35 23.41
N ALA A 363 -3.24 7.71 22.24
CA ALA A 363 -3.54 8.34 20.97
C ALA A 363 -4.95 8.97 20.94
N ALA A 364 -5.91 8.35 21.64
CA ALA A 364 -7.29 8.85 21.77
C ALA A 364 -7.42 10.20 22.48
N LYS A 365 -6.36 10.69 23.12
CA LYS A 365 -6.30 12.06 23.66
C LYS A 365 -6.18 13.13 22.55
N TYR A 366 -5.78 12.76 21.34
CA TYR A 366 -5.52 13.64 20.22
C TYR A 366 -6.51 13.46 19.06
N VAL A 367 -6.93 12.22 18.81
CA VAL A 367 -7.92 11.86 17.78
C VAL A 367 -8.99 10.99 18.44
N PRO A 368 -10.29 11.31 18.32
CA PRO A 368 -11.36 10.51 18.92
C PRO A 368 -11.23 9.01 18.60
N LEU A 369 -11.53 8.15 19.58
CA LEU A 369 -11.35 6.70 19.47
C LEU A 369 -12.11 6.11 18.25
N ASP A 370 -13.23 6.72 17.86
CA ASP A 370 -14.01 6.32 16.69
C ASP A 370 -13.35 6.63 15.35
N ARG A 371 -12.30 7.40 15.32
CA ARG A 371 -11.44 7.64 14.16
C ARG A 371 -10.09 6.92 14.24
N LEU A 372 -9.85 6.17 15.33
CA LEU A 372 -8.64 5.36 15.50
C LEU A 372 -8.86 3.91 15.10
N TYR A 373 -7.84 3.29 14.53
CA TYR A 373 -7.78 1.90 14.09
C TYR A 373 -6.41 1.32 14.41
N LEU A 374 -6.28 0.00 14.35
CA LEU A 374 -5.03 -0.71 14.63
C LEU A 374 -4.55 -1.47 13.38
N SER A 375 -3.23 -1.50 13.16
CA SER A 375 -2.57 -2.34 12.17
C SER A 375 -1.15 -2.70 12.60
N PRO A 376 -0.49 -3.66 11.91
CA PRO A 376 0.96 -3.69 11.90
C PRO A 376 1.53 -2.37 11.37
N GLN A 377 2.77 -2.04 11.79
CA GLN A 377 3.39 -0.76 11.42
C GLN A 377 3.61 -0.64 9.90
N CYS A 378 3.91 -1.75 9.24
CA CYS A 378 4.09 -1.88 7.79
C CYS A 378 3.68 -3.29 7.35
N GLY A 379 3.98 -3.70 6.11
CA GLY A 379 3.88 -5.10 5.70
C GLY A 379 5.01 -5.96 6.25
N PHE A 380 4.90 -7.28 6.08
CA PHE A 380 5.93 -8.26 6.48
C PHE A 380 7.01 -8.46 5.41
N ALA A 381 6.81 -7.94 4.20
CA ALA A 381 7.77 -7.99 3.11
C ALA A 381 7.54 -6.83 2.13
N SER A 382 8.39 -5.80 2.15
CA SER A 382 8.31 -4.69 1.19
C SER A 382 9.10 -4.96 -0.10
N CYS A 383 9.95 -5.98 -0.09
CA CYS A 383 10.68 -6.51 -1.24
C CYS A 383 10.64 -8.04 -1.18
N GLU A 384 11.04 -8.70 -2.26
CA GLU A 384 11.01 -10.16 -2.40
C GLU A 384 11.79 -10.90 -1.28
N ILE A 385 12.82 -10.28 -0.70
CA ILE A 385 13.59 -10.85 0.40
C ILE A 385 12.72 -11.06 1.66
N GLY A 386 11.78 -10.15 1.94
CA GLY A 386 10.92 -10.18 3.12
C GLY A 386 11.65 -9.86 4.43
N ASN A 387 10.92 -9.81 5.54
CA ASN A 387 11.47 -9.64 6.87
C ASN A 387 11.96 -10.98 7.47
N LYS A 388 12.64 -10.92 8.62
CA LYS A 388 13.23 -12.08 9.31
C LYS A 388 12.23 -12.79 10.24
N LEU A 389 10.98 -12.90 9.80
CA LEU A 389 9.91 -13.61 10.48
C LEU A 389 9.48 -14.82 9.66
N THR A 390 8.87 -15.79 10.32
CA THR A 390 8.19 -16.90 9.64
C THR A 390 6.75 -16.53 9.27
N GLU A 391 6.11 -17.35 8.45
CA GLU A 391 4.71 -17.17 8.09
C GLU A 391 3.80 -17.35 9.32
N GLU A 392 4.11 -18.31 10.21
CA GLU A 392 3.38 -18.54 11.45
C GLU A 392 3.45 -17.33 12.40
N GLU A 393 4.61 -16.70 12.53
CA GLU A 393 4.80 -15.49 13.33
C GLU A 393 4.02 -14.31 12.75
N GLN A 394 3.98 -14.17 11.42
CA GLN A 394 3.12 -13.19 10.75
C GLN A 394 1.64 -13.38 11.14
N TRP A 395 1.13 -14.62 11.03
CA TRP A 395 -0.27 -14.91 11.36
C TRP A 395 -0.57 -14.73 12.83
N ALA A 396 0.37 -15.06 13.73
CA ALA A 396 0.23 -14.80 15.17
C ALA A 396 0.08 -13.30 15.47
N LYS A 397 0.88 -12.45 14.82
CA LYS A 397 0.77 -10.98 14.96
C LYS A 397 -0.55 -10.45 14.42
N LEU A 398 -1.01 -10.93 13.28
CA LEU A 398 -2.30 -10.53 12.72
C LEU A 398 -3.47 -10.97 13.62
N LYS A 399 -3.39 -12.17 14.20
CA LYS A 399 -4.37 -12.61 15.20
C LYS A 399 -4.39 -11.70 16.42
N LEU A 400 -3.22 -11.30 16.94
CA LEU A 400 -3.12 -10.35 18.04
C LEU A 400 -3.76 -8.99 17.70
N VAL A 401 -3.52 -8.47 16.49
CA VAL A 401 -4.17 -7.24 16.01
C VAL A 401 -5.69 -7.38 16.05
N LYS A 402 -6.23 -8.51 15.59
CA LYS A 402 -7.67 -8.77 15.60
C LYS A 402 -8.23 -8.84 17.02
N GLU A 403 -7.57 -9.59 17.91
CA GLU A 403 -7.98 -9.73 19.32
C GLU A 403 -8.01 -8.39 20.04
N ILE A 404 -7.01 -7.53 19.82
CA ILE A 404 -6.97 -6.18 20.40
C ILE A 404 -8.09 -5.31 19.81
N ALA A 405 -8.29 -5.35 18.51
CA ALA A 405 -9.31 -4.56 17.86
C ALA A 405 -10.71 -4.94 18.31
N ASP A 406 -11.00 -6.23 18.42
CA ASP A 406 -12.30 -6.72 18.94
C ASP A 406 -12.57 -6.29 20.39
N GLU A 407 -11.52 -6.18 21.22
CA GLU A 407 -11.67 -5.70 22.59
C GLU A 407 -11.88 -4.19 22.67
N VAL A 408 -11.06 -3.40 21.96
CA VAL A 408 -11.10 -1.94 22.04
C VAL A 408 -12.35 -1.35 21.39
N TRP A 409 -12.86 -2.00 20.34
CA TRP A 409 -14.01 -1.53 19.55
C TRP A 409 -15.18 -2.54 19.53
N SER A 410 -15.38 -3.29 20.63
CA SER A 410 -16.42 -4.33 20.77
C SER A 410 -17.85 -3.85 20.54
N ASP A 411 -18.11 -2.55 20.73
CA ASP A 411 -19.45 -1.96 20.65
C ASP A 411 -19.79 -1.36 19.27
N ARG A 412 -19.01 -1.75 18.22
CA ARG A 412 -19.14 -1.20 16.86
C ARG A 412 -19.46 -2.23 15.81
#